data_b8ac79aa6612218115b15ecbd63a7627
#
_entry.id   b8ac79aa6612218115b15ecbd63a7627
#
_cell.length_a   1.000
_cell.length_b   1.000
_cell.length_c   1.000
_cell.angle_alpha   90.00
_cell.angle_beta   90.00
_cell.angle_gamma   90.00
#
_symmetry.space_group_name_H-M   'P 1'
#
loop_
_entity.id
_entity.type
_entity.pdbx_description
1 polymer ?
#
loop_
_entity_poly.entity_id
_entity_poly.type
_entity_poly.pdbx_seq_one_letter_code
_entity_poly.pdbx_strand_id
1 'polypeptide(L)'
;EDMQSFIFKDFKSAWTNSNLIYNRLNFKWLISPSFTASLEFRNRFLYGNMLSRFPEYKNTFDYDNGIISLSANWFKGKNYLFNTSADRLWLQYSSNNLQITAGRQRINWGQNLVWNPNDIFNTYSYFDFDYEEKPGSDAVRMQYYLTPTSVVELAAKVNKQKKTTLAALYRFNKWKYD
;
A
#
# COMPACT_ATOMS: atom_id res chain seq x y z
N GLU A 1 -17.77 21.32 -44.72
CA GLU A 1 -18.05 20.56 -43.52
C GLU A 1 -18.15 21.52 -42.35
N ASP A 2 -19.30 21.51 -41.70
CA ASP A 2 -19.67 22.49 -40.69
C ASP A 2 -18.80 22.32 -39.45
N MET A 3 -18.13 23.39 -39.01
CA MET A 3 -17.24 23.40 -37.83
C MET A 3 -17.97 22.87 -36.57
N GLN A 4 -19.28 23.05 -36.51
CA GLN A 4 -20.09 22.48 -35.42
C GLN A 4 -20.16 20.95 -35.46
N SER A 5 -20.23 20.34 -36.63
CA SER A 5 -20.25 18.87 -36.76
C SER A 5 -18.94 18.24 -36.38
N PHE A 6 -17.82 18.94 -36.58
CA PHE A 6 -16.49 18.51 -36.17
C PHE A 6 -16.34 18.53 -34.62
N ILE A 7 -16.80 19.61 -33.98
CA ILE A 7 -16.75 19.75 -32.51
C ILE A 7 -17.61 18.67 -31.83
N PHE A 8 -18.83 18.41 -32.34
CA PHE A 8 -19.70 17.38 -31.77
C PHE A 8 -19.19 15.95 -31.99
N LYS A 9 -18.49 15.69 -33.09
CA LYS A 9 -17.88 14.39 -33.37
C LYS A 9 -16.72 14.10 -32.44
N ASP A 10 -15.90 15.11 -32.15
CA ASP A 10 -14.81 15.02 -31.20
C ASP A 10 -15.31 14.87 -29.75
N PHE A 11 -16.36 15.57 -29.36
CA PHE A 11 -16.95 15.43 -28.02
C PHE A 11 -17.50 14.02 -27.78
N LYS A 12 -18.17 13.40 -28.74
CA LYS A 12 -18.66 12.02 -28.62
C LYS A 12 -17.51 11.01 -28.60
N SER A 13 -16.40 11.32 -29.25
CA SER A 13 -15.20 10.48 -29.22
C SER A 13 -14.38 10.65 -27.95
N ALA A 14 -14.49 11.76 -27.23
CA ALA A 14 -13.76 12.08 -26.01
C ALA A 14 -14.38 11.48 -24.74
N TRP A 15 -15.62 10.98 -24.80
CA TRP A 15 -16.27 10.39 -23.63
C TRP A 15 -15.60 9.09 -23.21
N THR A 16 -15.00 9.10 -22.01
CA THR A 16 -14.39 7.93 -21.40
C THR A 16 -15.13 7.60 -20.12
N ASN A 17 -15.38 6.31 -19.89
CA ASN A 17 -15.91 5.80 -18.64
C ASN A 17 -14.95 4.78 -18.06
N SER A 18 -14.80 4.81 -16.74
CA SER A 18 -14.10 3.83 -15.94
C SER A 18 -14.92 3.55 -14.70
N ASN A 19 -15.16 2.29 -14.43
CA ASN A 19 -15.85 1.82 -13.23
C ASN A 19 -14.94 0.90 -12.48
N LEU A 20 -14.95 1.02 -11.16
CA LEU A 20 -14.12 0.21 -10.25
C LEU A 20 -15.03 -0.47 -9.23
N ILE A 21 -14.97 -1.81 -9.16
CA ILE A 21 -15.48 -2.58 -8.05
C ILE A 21 -14.30 -2.97 -7.18
N TYR A 22 -14.38 -2.60 -5.92
CA TYR A 22 -13.32 -2.78 -4.94
C TYR A 22 -13.77 -3.73 -3.83
N ASN A 23 -12.91 -4.69 -3.48
CA ASN A 23 -13.12 -5.57 -2.35
C ASN A 23 -11.80 -5.79 -1.60
N ARG A 24 -11.85 -5.83 -0.28
CA ARG A 24 -10.70 -6.10 0.58
C ARG A 24 -10.99 -7.28 1.50
N LEU A 25 -10.05 -8.20 1.58
CA LEU A 25 -10.08 -9.36 2.46
C LEU A 25 -8.91 -9.27 3.43
N ASN A 26 -9.23 -9.27 4.73
CA ASN A 26 -8.24 -9.16 5.79
C ASN A 26 -8.28 -10.44 6.64
N PHE A 27 -7.14 -11.12 6.71
CA PHE A 27 -6.96 -12.33 7.51
C PHE A 27 -5.89 -12.06 8.56
N LYS A 28 -6.22 -12.36 9.82
CA LYS A 28 -5.28 -12.34 10.92
C LYS A 28 -5.29 -13.70 11.60
N TRP A 29 -4.13 -14.33 11.67
CA TRP A 29 -3.97 -15.66 12.24
C TRP A 29 -3.09 -15.60 13.48
N LEU A 30 -3.67 -15.95 14.63
CA LEU A 30 -2.98 -16.12 15.89
C LEU A 30 -2.44 -17.55 15.97
N ILE A 31 -1.22 -17.75 15.49
CA ILE A 31 -0.61 -19.09 15.37
C ILE A 31 -0.30 -19.64 16.77
N SER A 32 0.21 -18.78 17.64
CA SER A 32 0.53 -19.10 19.04
C SER A 32 0.49 -17.81 19.87
N PRO A 33 0.63 -17.87 21.20
CA PRO A 33 0.74 -16.67 22.05
C PRO A 33 1.87 -15.73 21.63
N SER A 34 2.93 -16.27 21.02
CA SER A 34 4.09 -15.51 20.57
C SER A 34 4.11 -15.20 19.06
N PHE A 35 3.29 -15.86 18.23
CA PHE A 35 3.34 -15.71 16.79
C PHE A 35 1.98 -15.30 16.21
N THR A 36 1.98 -14.21 15.45
CA THR A 36 0.84 -13.70 14.71
C THR A 36 1.22 -13.48 13.26
N ALA A 37 0.37 -13.89 12.33
CA ALA A 37 0.49 -13.58 10.91
C ALA A 37 -0.70 -12.74 10.43
N SER A 38 -0.48 -11.89 9.44
CA SER A 38 -1.55 -11.15 8.77
C SER A 38 -1.36 -11.19 7.27
N LEU A 39 -2.49 -11.27 6.58
CA LEU A 39 -2.58 -11.28 5.13
C LEU A 39 -3.78 -10.43 4.73
N GLU A 40 -3.53 -9.38 3.96
CA GLU A 40 -4.55 -8.45 3.49
C GLU A 40 -4.48 -8.35 1.98
N PHE A 41 -5.53 -8.81 1.31
CA PHE A 41 -5.69 -8.75 -0.13
C PHE A 41 -6.65 -7.65 -0.53
N ARG A 42 -6.30 -6.96 -1.60
CA ARG A 42 -7.14 -6.01 -2.29
C ARG A 42 -7.45 -6.55 -3.68
N ASN A 43 -8.73 -6.70 -3.96
CA ASN A 43 -9.23 -7.10 -5.26
C ASN A 43 -9.89 -5.91 -5.95
N ARG A 44 -9.51 -5.67 -7.21
CA ARG A 44 -10.01 -4.57 -8.03
C ARG A 44 -10.50 -5.12 -9.36
N PHE A 45 -11.78 -4.89 -9.64
CA PHE A 45 -12.35 -5.18 -10.95
C PHE A 45 -12.67 -3.88 -11.65
N LEU A 46 -11.89 -3.56 -12.67
CA LEU A 46 -12.05 -2.37 -13.48
C LEU A 46 -12.75 -2.76 -14.79
N TYR A 47 -13.71 -1.95 -15.22
CA TYR A 47 -14.35 -2.09 -16.52
C TYR A 47 -14.74 -0.74 -17.11
N GLY A 48 -14.63 -0.63 -18.44
CA GLY A 48 -14.96 0.59 -19.15
C GLY A 48 -14.12 0.80 -20.41
N ASN A 49 -14.50 1.79 -21.21
CA ASN A 49 -13.81 2.09 -22.46
C ASN A 49 -12.45 2.79 -22.25
N MET A 50 -12.21 3.36 -21.06
CA MET A 50 -10.91 3.95 -20.69
C MET A 50 -9.79 2.95 -20.83
N LEU A 51 -10.01 1.69 -20.42
CA LEU A 51 -9.01 0.61 -20.48
C LEU A 51 -8.61 0.24 -21.91
N SER A 52 -9.50 0.42 -22.90
CA SER A 52 -9.19 0.17 -24.30
C SER A 52 -8.56 1.38 -24.99
N ARG A 53 -8.88 2.59 -24.55
CA ARG A 53 -8.31 3.84 -25.09
C ARG A 53 -6.89 4.10 -24.58
N PHE A 54 -6.66 3.80 -23.30
CA PHE A 54 -5.39 3.98 -22.62
C PHE A 54 -4.88 2.65 -22.07
N PRO A 55 -4.29 1.78 -22.91
CA PRO A 55 -3.81 0.47 -22.48
C PRO A 55 -2.78 0.55 -21.34
N GLU A 56 -1.97 1.62 -21.32
CA GLU A 56 -0.97 1.89 -20.27
C GLU A 56 -1.60 2.05 -18.87
N TYR A 57 -2.85 2.49 -18.81
CA TYR A 57 -3.59 2.62 -17.55
C TYR A 57 -3.73 1.28 -16.83
N LYS A 58 -3.73 0.14 -17.55
CA LYS A 58 -3.74 -1.19 -16.94
C LYS A 58 -2.46 -1.50 -16.17
N ASN A 59 -1.34 -0.94 -16.59
CA ASN A 59 -0.03 -1.20 -15.98
C ASN A 59 0.12 -0.47 -14.63
N THR A 60 -0.65 0.59 -14.40
CA THR A 60 -0.62 1.31 -13.11
C THR A 60 -1.13 0.44 -11.96
N PHE A 61 -2.02 -0.51 -12.24
CA PHE A 61 -2.57 -1.43 -11.23
C PHE A 61 -1.67 -2.61 -10.91
N ASP A 62 -0.68 -2.88 -11.75
CA ASP A 62 0.29 -3.96 -11.57
C ASP A 62 1.60 -3.46 -10.91
N TYR A 63 1.66 -2.16 -10.61
CA TYR A 63 2.84 -1.57 -10.04
C TYR A 63 2.98 -1.95 -8.56
N ASP A 64 4.06 -2.67 -8.24
CA ASP A 64 4.46 -3.05 -6.91
C ASP A 64 5.92 -2.66 -6.67
N ASN A 65 6.15 -1.90 -5.61
CA ASN A 65 7.47 -1.38 -5.25
C ASN A 65 8.23 -2.28 -4.25
N GLY A 66 7.61 -3.39 -3.83
CA GLY A 66 8.22 -4.37 -2.93
C GLY A 66 9.34 -5.18 -3.58
N ILE A 67 10.11 -5.89 -2.76
CA ILE A 67 11.14 -6.84 -3.21
C ILE A 67 10.50 -7.95 -4.03
N ILE A 68 9.35 -8.44 -3.55
CA ILE A 68 8.54 -9.47 -4.19
C ILE A 68 7.30 -8.80 -4.75
N SER A 69 7.00 -9.00 -6.04
CA SER A 69 5.73 -8.56 -6.59
C SER A 69 4.59 -9.39 -6.02
N LEU A 70 3.75 -8.76 -5.23
CA LEU A 70 2.55 -9.36 -4.63
C LEU A 70 1.27 -8.83 -5.31
N SER A 71 1.38 -8.39 -6.57
CA SER A 71 0.28 -7.98 -7.42
C SER A 71 0.17 -8.93 -8.62
N ALA A 72 -1.05 -9.31 -8.97
CA ALA A 72 -1.34 -10.17 -10.10
C ALA A 72 -2.59 -9.70 -10.85
N ASN A 73 -2.48 -9.64 -12.18
CA ASN A 73 -3.60 -9.42 -13.09
C ASN A 73 -4.12 -10.78 -13.57
N TRP A 74 -5.25 -11.25 -13.01
CA TRP A 74 -5.82 -12.56 -13.32
C TRP A 74 -6.53 -12.59 -14.66
N PHE A 75 -7.34 -11.56 -14.93
CA PHE A 75 -8.11 -11.45 -16.16
C PHE A 75 -7.87 -10.08 -16.78
N LYS A 76 -7.35 -10.06 -18.01
CA LYS A 76 -7.03 -8.86 -18.76
C LYS A 76 -7.69 -8.92 -20.14
N GLY A 77 -8.74 -8.13 -20.33
CA GLY A 77 -9.43 -7.96 -21.61
C GLY A 77 -9.27 -6.57 -22.18
N LYS A 78 -9.93 -6.31 -23.32
CA LYS A 78 -9.89 -4.99 -23.96
C LYS A 78 -10.43 -3.91 -23.03
N ASN A 79 -11.59 -4.16 -22.41
CA ASN A 79 -12.35 -3.19 -21.62
C ASN A 79 -12.49 -3.56 -20.15
N TYR A 80 -11.77 -4.57 -19.68
CA TYR A 80 -11.81 -4.99 -18.29
C TYR A 80 -10.45 -5.48 -17.79
N LEU A 81 -10.26 -5.40 -16.47
CA LEU A 81 -9.09 -5.87 -15.75
C LEU A 81 -9.51 -6.35 -14.36
N PHE A 82 -9.12 -7.55 -13.98
CA PHE A 82 -9.20 -8.03 -12.60
C PHE A 82 -7.81 -8.15 -12.03
N ASN A 83 -7.53 -7.35 -11.01
CA ASN A 83 -6.25 -7.29 -10.32
C ASN A 83 -6.44 -7.65 -8.84
N THR A 84 -5.55 -8.48 -8.33
CA THR A 84 -5.42 -8.75 -6.89
C THR A 84 -4.03 -8.34 -6.44
N SER A 85 -3.94 -7.59 -5.36
CA SER A 85 -2.67 -7.21 -4.73
C SER A 85 -2.71 -7.51 -3.24
N ALA A 86 -1.61 -8.03 -2.69
CA ALA A 86 -1.45 -8.18 -1.25
C ALA A 86 -0.84 -6.89 -0.69
N ASP A 87 -1.65 -6.13 0.04
CA ASP A 87 -1.22 -4.88 0.67
C ASP A 87 -0.38 -5.14 1.91
N ARG A 88 -0.67 -6.25 2.60
CA ARG A 88 0.06 -6.69 3.78
C ARG A 88 0.24 -8.20 3.78
N LEU A 89 1.44 -8.61 4.11
CA LEU A 89 1.83 -9.99 4.31
C LEU A 89 3.00 -9.99 5.28
N TRP A 90 2.72 -10.22 6.56
CA TRP A 90 3.75 -10.17 7.59
C TRP A 90 3.56 -11.24 8.66
N LEU A 91 4.68 -11.62 9.25
CA LEU A 91 4.78 -12.48 10.43
C LEU A 91 5.38 -11.67 11.58
N GLN A 92 4.76 -11.76 12.75
CA GLN A 92 5.18 -11.10 13.97
C GLN A 92 5.49 -12.12 15.04
N TYR A 93 6.64 -11.95 15.66
CA TYR A 93 7.03 -12.60 16.89
C TYR A 93 6.93 -11.61 18.05
N SER A 94 6.34 -12.03 19.16
CA SER A 94 6.19 -11.22 20.37
C SER A 94 6.62 -12.03 21.58
N SER A 95 7.50 -11.45 22.40
CA SER A 95 7.96 -12.02 23.65
C SER A 95 8.17 -10.91 24.68
N ASN A 96 7.48 -10.95 25.81
CA ASN A 96 7.57 -9.95 26.89
C ASN A 96 7.67 -8.51 26.36
N ASN A 97 8.89 -7.99 26.28
CA ASN A 97 9.19 -6.61 25.90
C ASN A 97 9.67 -6.48 24.45
N LEU A 98 9.83 -7.58 23.71
CA LEU A 98 10.35 -7.58 22.33
C LEU A 98 9.27 -7.97 21.35
N GLN A 99 9.16 -7.21 20.28
CA GLN A 99 8.30 -7.49 19.13
C GLN A 99 9.10 -7.35 17.83
N ILE A 100 9.09 -8.39 17.01
CA ILE A 100 9.77 -8.39 15.70
C ILE A 100 8.70 -8.70 14.65
N THR A 101 8.57 -7.83 13.66
CA THR A 101 7.66 -8.02 12.52
C THR A 101 8.46 -8.03 11.23
N ALA A 102 8.29 -9.06 10.42
CA ALA A 102 8.96 -9.21 9.13
C ALA A 102 7.94 -9.42 8.01
N GLY A 103 8.18 -8.81 6.86
CA GLY A 103 7.34 -8.89 5.67
C GLY A 103 6.76 -7.54 5.26
N ARG A 104 5.73 -7.59 4.39
CA ARG A 104 5.05 -6.39 3.91
C ARG A 104 4.12 -5.86 4.99
N GLN A 105 4.50 -4.74 5.58
CA GLN A 105 3.81 -4.12 6.69
C GLN A 105 3.73 -2.60 6.54
N ARG A 106 2.81 -1.97 7.25
CA ARG A 106 2.78 -0.52 7.38
C ARG A 106 3.62 -0.11 8.58
N ILE A 107 4.62 0.74 8.34
CA ILE A 107 5.42 1.37 9.38
C ILE A 107 5.03 2.85 9.39
N ASN A 108 4.27 3.26 10.39
CA ASN A 108 3.78 4.63 10.51
C ASN A 108 4.42 5.30 11.72
N TRP A 109 5.42 6.13 11.48
CA TRP A 109 6.08 6.92 12.52
C TRP A 109 5.57 8.36 12.56
N GLY A 110 4.73 8.68 11.61
CA GLY A 110 4.17 10.00 11.52
C GLY A 110 2.91 10.18 12.32
N GLN A 111 2.78 11.36 12.95
CA GLN A 111 1.60 11.74 13.73
C GLN A 111 0.67 12.71 12.98
N ASN A 112 1.18 13.40 11.94
CA ASN A 112 0.41 14.37 11.19
C ASN A 112 -0.47 13.70 10.11
N LEU A 113 -1.66 14.26 9.90
CA LEU A 113 -2.67 13.69 8.98
C LEU A 113 -2.33 13.95 7.50
N VAL A 114 -1.74 15.09 7.15
CA VAL A 114 -1.58 15.52 5.77
C VAL A 114 -0.15 15.33 5.27
N TRP A 115 0.82 15.88 5.94
CA TRP A 115 2.23 15.77 5.56
C TRP A 115 3.08 15.39 6.75
N ASN A 116 3.91 14.37 6.57
CA ASN A 116 4.70 13.82 7.65
C ASN A 116 6.12 13.50 7.21
N PRO A 117 7.10 14.31 7.60
CA PRO A 117 8.50 14.08 7.23
C PRO A 117 9.07 12.78 7.83
N ASN A 118 8.47 12.27 8.90
CA ASN A 118 8.88 11.01 9.54
C ASN A 118 8.33 9.76 8.85
N ASP A 119 7.50 9.90 7.82
CA ASP A 119 6.92 8.77 7.08
C ASP A 119 7.86 8.29 5.96
N ILE A 120 9.06 7.92 6.35
CA ILE A 120 10.15 7.52 5.43
C ILE A 120 9.98 6.13 4.81
N PHE A 121 9.12 5.29 5.40
CA PHE A 121 8.92 3.93 4.93
C PHE A 121 7.78 3.81 3.91
N ASN A 122 6.72 4.59 4.05
CA ASN A 122 5.52 4.51 3.23
C ASN A 122 5.30 5.82 2.49
N THR A 123 5.98 5.99 1.37
CA THR A 123 5.84 7.19 0.53
C THR A 123 4.46 7.16 -0.12
N TYR A 124 3.63 8.12 0.21
CA TYR A 124 2.32 8.28 -0.40
C TYR A 124 2.46 8.85 -1.81
N SER A 125 1.82 8.24 -2.78
CA SER A 125 1.67 8.85 -4.10
C SER A 125 0.45 9.77 -4.09
N TYR A 126 0.67 11.07 -4.19
CA TYR A 126 -0.42 12.06 -4.26
C TYR A 126 -1.29 11.92 -5.50
N PHE A 127 -0.87 11.11 -6.46
CA PHE A 127 -1.59 10.85 -7.72
C PHE A 127 -2.47 9.60 -7.66
N ASP A 128 -2.39 8.82 -6.58
CA ASP A 128 -3.20 7.62 -6.40
C ASP A 128 -4.44 7.97 -5.56
N PHE A 129 -5.46 8.50 -6.22
CA PHE A 129 -6.71 8.93 -5.58
C PHE A 129 -7.57 7.75 -5.06
N ASP A 130 -7.26 6.53 -5.49
CA ASP A 130 -7.97 5.31 -5.09
C ASP A 130 -7.39 4.66 -3.83
N TYR A 131 -6.37 5.26 -3.24
CA TYR A 131 -5.66 4.68 -2.09
C TYR A 131 -6.18 5.26 -0.78
N GLU A 132 -7.16 4.62 -0.17
CA GLU A 132 -7.64 4.98 1.18
C GLU A 132 -6.58 4.73 2.27
N GLU A 133 -5.63 3.82 2.03
CA GLU A 133 -4.54 3.51 2.96
C GLU A 133 -3.18 3.54 2.29
N LYS A 134 -2.15 3.96 3.05
CA LYS A 134 -0.76 3.93 2.60
C LYS A 134 -0.30 2.51 2.28
N PRO A 135 0.42 2.30 1.17
CA PRO A 135 0.93 1.00 0.78
C PRO A 135 1.87 0.43 1.85
N GLY A 136 1.89 -0.90 1.97
CA GLY A 136 2.85 -1.60 2.81
C GLY A 136 4.27 -1.51 2.25
N SER A 137 5.25 -1.70 3.11
CA SER A 137 6.67 -1.80 2.76
C SER A 137 7.22 -3.16 3.17
N ASP A 138 8.05 -3.76 2.31
CA ASP A 138 8.78 -4.97 2.63
C ASP A 138 9.92 -4.61 3.59
N ALA A 139 9.75 -4.95 4.86
CA ALA A 139 10.60 -4.47 5.95
C ALA A 139 10.70 -5.48 7.08
N VAL A 140 11.76 -5.34 7.85
CA VAL A 140 11.88 -5.91 9.18
C VAL A 140 11.82 -4.78 10.19
N ARG A 141 10.97 -4.91 11.18
CA ARG A 141 10.77 -3.95 12.26
C ARG A 141 10.95 -4.64 13.60
N MET A 142 11.75 -4.05 14.46
CA MET A 142 11.98 -4.50 15.83
C MET A 142 11.54 -3.39 16.79
N GLN A 143 10.74 -3.75 17.77
CA GLN A 143 10.27 -2.85 18.81
C GLN A 143 10.67 -3.44 20.17
N TYR A 144 11.33 -2.63 21.00
CA TYR A 144 11.69 -3.01 22.36
C TYR A 144 11.06 -2.04 23.34
N TYR A 145 10.17 -2.56 24.17
CA TYR A 145 9.41 -1.79 25.15
C TYR A 145 10.22 -1.70 26.45
N LEU A 146 10.81 -0.55 26.73
CA LEU A 146 11.55 -0.28 27.97
C LEU A 146 10.59 -0.16 29.16
N THR A 147 9.45 0.48 28.91
CA THR A 147 8.35 0.65 29.86
C THR A 147 7.03 0.54 29.07
N PRO A 148 5.86 0.47 29.71
CA PRO A 148 4.58 0.49 29.00
C PRO A 148 4.38 1.71 28.08
N THR A 149 5.09 2.82 28.33
CA THR A 149 4.99 4.07 27.60
C THR A 149 6.24 4.45 26.81
N SER A 150 7.32 3.65 26.91
CA SER A 150 8.59 3.95 26.23
C SER A 150 9.01 2.80 25.33
N VAL A 151 9.29 3.09 24.06
CA VAL A 151 9.67 2.10 23.06
C VAL A 151 10.86 2.58 22.23
N VAL A 152 11.80 1.69 22.00
CA VAL A 152 12.84 1.83 20.96
C VAL A 152 12.39 1.00 19.77
N GLU A 153 12.38 1.60 18.60
CA GLU A 153 11.97 0.95 17.37
C GLU A 153 13.07 1.09 16.32
N LEU A 154 13.44 -0.04 15.71
CA LEU A 154 14.36 -0.12 14.59
C LEU A 154 13.63 -0.68 13.39
N ALA A 155 13.82 -0.11 12.22
CA ALA A 155 13.21 -0.60 11.01
C ALA A 155 14.19 -0.56 9.84
N ALA A 156 14.18 -1.64 9.04
CA ALA A 156 14.94 -1.79 7.83
C ALA A 156 13.99 -2.16 6.69
N LYS A 157 13.98 -1.37 5.62
CA LYS A 157 13.22 -1.58 4.39
C LYS A 157 14.16 -1.80 3.24
N VAL A 158 13.81 -2.72 2.35
CA VAL A 158 14.46 -2.86 1.04
C VAL A 158 13.40 -2.70 -0.04
N ASN A 159 13.73 -2.01 -1.12
CA ASN A 159 12.83 -1.84 -2.26
C ASN A 159 13.24 -2.71 -3.46
N LYS A 160 12.43 -2.68 -4.53
CA LYS A 160 12.67 -3.40 -5.78
C LYS A 160 14.03 -3.08 -6.42
N GLN A 161 14.52 -1.85 -6.27
CA GLN A 161 15.83 -1.41 -6.76
C GLN A 161 16.99 -1.80 -5.83
N LYS A 162 16.75 -2.65 -4.82
CA LYS A 162 17.71 -3.06 -3.78
C LYS A 162 18.28 -1.90 -2.94
N LYS A 163 17.59 -0.75 -2.94
CA LYS A 163 17.93 0.35 -2.04
C LYS A 163 17.41 0.03 -0.64
N THR A 164 18.29 0.16 0.35
CA THR A 164 17.97 -0.09 1.75
C THR A 164 17.72 1.23 2.47
N THR A 165 16.67 1.27 3.27
CA THR A 165 16.37 2.37 4.19
C THR A 165 16.43 1.82 5.60
N LEU A 166 17.28 2.41 6.43
CA LEU A 166 17.40 2.08 7.86
C LEU A 166 16.98 3.30 8.66
N ALA A 167 16.21 3.07 9.72
CA ALA A 167 15.86 4.13 10.64
C ALA A 167 15.60 3.60 12.05
N ALA A 168 15.77 4.49 13.02
CA ALA A 168 15.51 4.23 14.42
C ALA A 168 14.58 5.32 14.97
N LEU A 169 13.69 4.92 15.86
CA LEU A 169 12.79 5.80 16.58
C LEU A 169 12.87 5.48 18.07
N TYR A 170 12.99 6.50 18.89
CA TYR A 170 12.77 6.40 20.33
C TYR A 170 11.57 7.25 20.71
N ARG A 171 10.58 6.63 21.33
CA ARG A 171 9.40 7.29 21.85
C ARG A 171 9.33 7.07 23.34
N PHE A 172 9.05 8.14 24.08
CA PHE A 172 8.85 8.07 25.52
C PHE A 172 7.75 9.04 25.92
N ASN A 173 7.05 8.68 26.98
CA ASN A 173 6.10 9.58 27.63
C ASN A 173 6.61 9.83 29.05
N LYS A 174 6.94 11.06 29.38
CA LYS A 174 7.40 11.49 30.68
C LYS A 174 6.89 12.89 30.98
N TRP A 175 6.38 13.11 32.18
CA TRP A 175 5.86 14.39 32.64
C TRP A 175 4.72 14.97 31.79
N LYS A 176 3.85 14.14 31.23
CA LYS A 176 2.75 14.52 30.32
C LYS A 176 3.20 15.07 28.94
N TYR A 177 4.45 14.86 28.56
CA TYR A 177 4.97 15.13 27.22
C TYR A 177 5.23 13.82 26.47
N ASP A 178 4.78 13.79 25.21
CA ASP A 178 5.02 12.71 24.25
C ASP A 178 6.21 13.01 23.35
#